data_5bdded51e91b944753b193a7c3bceb2a
#
_entry.id   5bdded51e91b944753b193a7c3bceb2a
#
_cell.length_a   1.000
_cell.length_b   1.000
_cell.length_c   1.000
_cell.angle_alpha   90.00
_cell.angle_beta   90.00
_cell.angle_gamma   90.00
#
_symmetry.space_group_name_H-M   'P 1'
#
loop_
_entity.id
_entity.type
_entity.pdbx_description
1 polymer ?
#
loop_
_entity_poly.entity_id
_entity_poly.type
_entity_poly.pdbx_seq_one_letter_code
_entity_poly.pdbx_strand_id
1 'polypeptide(L)'
;MKSSFVSMTNAKKTTQDIDYRRSITKPIHDFFAFKDKAMVSATPLDMSHTKFEEQGFTKIKIVPNYDYRKPLTLIVTNSYYKRIKQTLDGLKDSKKICIFFNVTDGIADLIDNLDITDYKVFCSEKSAKKLIKRGINNAYSEITYPLARVNFFTCRFYSALDITNYDGVKPDIIMLTDLRTANWTMIDPFTEAIQIQGRFRKREDEEATYNSLTHISTINPDIKVRSKEEIGIKVEQFIKNHETLQKQHNNANNDMKKEAISEDLKNLKYEDLLDDKGEINPFAIDNLQNEERVHAYYKSAENLYQAYQRAGIFKVTLNNVTECVGEDDIERLNQAKLAIEQRKLIVENLANIDKWFANGKISFEEKEKYRTLLRKIPEFQYTINAYDKIGKDAIISAEYKKKLIDRKVREFDQSEDYQKRYSSEIKNLIKEAFPLNEYINKNIIKQKIMDIYYQNGIMSKVTQNTIKSYFECKESGKINSFKLIKFKF
;
A
#
# COMPACT_ATOMS: atom_id res chain seq x y z
N MET A 1 -26.53 26.18 8.02
CA MET A 1 -25.14 26.64 8.29
C MET A 1 -24.32 25.70 9.16
N LYS A 2 -24.87 25.10 10.25
CA LYS A 2 -24.10 24.20 11.15
C LYS A 2 -23.50 22.94 10.47
N SER A 3 -24.17 22.37 9.46
CA SER A 3 -23.72 21.19 8.74
C SER A 3 -22.63 21.46 7.69
N SER A 4 -22.60 22.66 7.12
CA SER A 4 -21.66 23.00 6.06
C SER A 4 -20.21 23.13 6.55
N PHE A 5 -19.99 23.66 7.75
CA PHE A 5 -18.65 23.85 8.29
C PHE A 5 -18.01 22.56 8.83
N VAL A 6 -18.81 21.65 9.36
CA VAL A 6 -18.32 20.31 9.77
C VAL A 6 -17.86 19.52 8.56
N SER A 7 -18.53 19.68 7.41
CA SER A 7 -18.14 19.03 6.17
C SER A 7 -16.90 19.64 5.49
N MET A 8 -16.56 20.91 5.78
CA MET A 8 -15.35 21.56 5.25
C MET A 8 -14.06 20.85 5.66
N THR A 9 -13.97 20.40 6.91
CA THR A 9 -12.79 19.69 7.43
C THR A 9 -12.72 18.23 6.97
N ASN A 10 -13.87 17.65 6.56
CA ASN A 10 -13.99 16.26 6.13
C ASN A 10 -14.18 16.08 4.63
N ALA A 11 -14.29 17.16 3.85
CA ALA A 11 -14.40 17.14 2.37
C ALA A 11 -13.21 16.51 1.62
N LYS A 12 -12.32 15.94 2.36
CA LYS A 12 -11.01 15.45 2.08
C LYS A 12 -10.91 14.30 1.11
N LYS A 13 -11.89 13.44 1.02
CA LYS A 13 -11.76 12.13 0.39
C LYS A 13 -12.44 11.98 -0.97
N THR A 14 -13.13 12.99 -1.43
CA THR A 14 -13.71 12.95 -2.76
C THR A 14 -12.75 13.57 -3.76
N THR A 15 -11.74 12.82 -4.16
CA THR A 15 -10.80 13.20 -5.24
C THR A 15 -11.49 13.44 -6.59
N GLN A 16 -12.81 13.35 -6.66
CA GLN A 16 -13.59 13.50 -7.89
C GLN A 16 -14.51 14.73 -7.94
N ASP A 17 -14.64 15.52 -6.84
CA ASP A 17 -15.48 16.71 -6.82
C ASP A 17 -14.69 17.97 -6.42
N ILE A 18 -13.87 18.43 -7.34
CA ILE A 18 -13.10 19.69 -7.26
C ILE A 18 -14.06 20.86 -7.01
N ASP A 19 -15.20 20.89 -7.67
CA ASP A 19 -16.23 21.93 -7.53
C ASP A 19 -16.88 21.94 -6.13
N TYR A 20 -17.02 20.77 -5.52
CA TYR A 20 -17.60 20.66 -4.19
C TYR A 20 -16.69 21.25 -3.09
N ARG A 21 -15.37 21.08 -3.19
CA ARG A 21 -14.41 21.67 -2.24
C ARG A 21 -14.43 23.20 -2.33
N ARG A 22 -14.41 23.77 -3.52
CA ARG A 22 -14.54 25.21 -3.73
C ARG A 22 -15.85 25.75 -3.21
N SER A 23 -16.97 25.06 -3.45
CA SER A 23 -18.30 25.51 -2.99
C SER A 23 -18.43 25.47 -1.46
N ILE A 24 -17.74 24.56 -0.76
CA ILE A 24 -17.77 24.47 0.71
C ILE A 24 -16.90 25.55 1.36
N THR A 25 -15.73 25.86 0.80
CA THR A 25 -14.82 26.88 1.33
C THR A 25 -15.20 28.29 0.89
N LYS A 26 -15.98 28.42 -0.19
CA LYS A 26 -16.43 29.70 -0.75
C LYS A 26 -17.08 30.66 0.28
N PRO A 27 -17.92 30.21 1.20
CA PRO A 27 -18.54 31.10 2.20
C PRO A 27 -17.62 31.61 3.30
N ILE A 28 -16.33 31.21 3.32
CA ILE A 28 -15.42 31.56 4.42
C ILE A 28 -15.20 33.07 4.52
N HIS A 29 -15.10 33.75 3.38
CA HIS A 29 -14.97 35.21 3.36
C HIS A 29 -16.20 35.90 3.94
N ASP A 30 -17.41 35.44 3.58
CA ASP A 30 -18.65 35.93 4.11
C ASP A 30 -18.79 35.64 5.61
N PHE A 31 -18.34 34.44 6.05
CA PHE A 31 -18.28 34.08 7.46
C PHE A 31 -17.44 35.08 8.25
N PHE A 32 -16.28 35.47 7.75
CA PHE A 32 -15.43 36.46 8.43
C PHE A 32 -16.01 37.87 8.41
N ALA A 33 -16.93 38.18 7.52
CA ALA A 33 -17.62 39.49 7.45
C ALA A 33 -18.72 39.64 8.50
N PHE A 34 -19.25 38.55 9.06
CA PHE A 34 -20.27 38.67 10.12
C PHE A 34 -19.67 39.26 11.41
N LYS A 35 -20.47 40.11 12.10
CA LYS A 35 -20.09 40.70 13.39
C LYS A 35 -19.95 39.60 14.47
N ASP A 36 -21.00 38.82 14.63
CA ASP A 36 -21.08 37.74 15.61
C ASP A 36 -21.05 36.39 14.90
N LYS A 37 -20.07 35.59 15.22
CA LYS A 37 -19.83 34.35 14.52
C LYS A 37 -19.18 33.29 15.41
N ALA A 38 -19.57 32.03 15.21
CA ALA A 38 -18.99 30.88 15.90
C ALA A 38 -18.96 29.68 14.98
N MET A 39 -17.98 28.82 15.19
CA MET A 39 -17.87 27.49 14.56
C MET A 39 -17.99 26.42 15.64
N VAL A 40 -18.84 25.42 15.39
CA VAL A 40 -19.00 24.28 16.30
C VAL A 40 -18.71 22.99 15.55
N SER A 41 -17.81 22.18 16.09
CA SER A 41 -17.47 20.88 15.53
C SER A 41 -17.19 19.87 16.64
N ALA A 42 -17.66 18.64 16.47
CA ALA A 42 -17.25 17.51 17.31
C ALA A 42 -15.85 16.98 16.93
N THR A 43 -15.37 17.34 15.73
CA THR A 43 -14.10 16.85 15.15
C THR A 43 -13.33 18.01 14.52
N PRO A 44 -12.94 19.03 15.34
CA PRO A 44 -12.20 20.17 14.80
C PRO A 44 -10.82 19.72 14.34
N LEU A 45 -10.42 20.18 13.14
CA LEU A 45 -9.03 20.11 12.69
C LEU A 45 -8.34 21.43 13.05
N ASP A 46 -7.02 21.38 13.17
CA ASP A 46 -6.24 22.61 13.27
C ASP A 46 -6.35 23.38 11.96
N MET A 47 -6.58 24.68 12.06
CA MET A 47 -6.77 25.59 10.93
C MET A 47 -5.68 26.66 10.97
N SER A 48 -4.97 26.83 9.86
CA SER A 48 -3.85 27.79 9.74
C SER A 48 -4.27 29.15 9.18
N HIS A 49 -5.56 29.36 8.88
CA HIS A 49 -6.04 30.60 8.29
C HIS A 49 -5.90 31.75 9.29
N THR A 50 -5.04 32.75 8.98
CA THR A 50 -4.62 33.85 9.88
C THR A 50 -5.79 34.69 10.40
N LYS A 51 -6.89 34.84 9.64
CA LYS A 51 -8.08 35.59 10.05
C LYS A 51 -8.73 35.09 11.36
N PHE A 52 -8.54 33.81 11.73
CA PHE A 52 -9.04 33.34 13.01
C PHE A 52 -8.30 34.01 14.17
N GLU A 53 -6.99 34.15 14.04
CA GLU A 53 -6.14 34.82 15.03
C GLU A 53 -6.35 36.35 14.98
N GLU A 54 -6.31 36.96 13.79
CA GLU A 54 -6.51 38.39 13.57
C GLU A 54 -7.85 38.91 14.13
N GLN A 55 -8.89 38.09 14.08
CA GLN A 55 -10.24 38.43 14.59
C GLN A 55 -10.49 37.92 16.01
N GLY A 56 -9.47 37.45 16.71
CA GLY A 56 -9.52 37.08 18.12
C GLY A 56 -10.43 35.89 18.43
N PHE A 57 -10.52 34.89 17.54
CA PHE A 57 -11.31 33.68 17.81
C PHE A 57 -10.77 32.92 19.03
N THR A 58 -11.66 32.65 19.99
CA THR A 58 -11.35 31.83 21.15
C THR A 58 -11.75 30.38 20.90
N LYS A 59 -10.84 29.46 21.15
CA LYS A 59 -11.06 28.01 21.07
C LYS A 59 -11.61 27.49 22.39
N ILE A 60 -12.87 27.08 22.42
CA ILE A 60 -13.52 26.51 23.60
C ILE A 60 -13.65 25.01 23.41
N LYS A 61 -13.04 24.22 24.29
CA LYS A 61 -13.18 22.76 24.32
C LYS A 61 -14.15 22.36 25.42
N ILE A 62 -15.28 21.80 25.05
CA ILE A 62 -16.25 21.23 25.99
C ILE A 62 -15.90 19.75 26.21
N VAL A 63 -15.58 19.40 27.45
CA VAL A 63 -15.24 18.02 27.84
C VAL A 63 -16.27 17.56 28.87
N PRO A 64 -17.02 16.46 28.61
CA PRO A 64 -17.92 15.89 29.62
C PRO A 64 -17.15 15.43 30.87
N ASN A 65 -17.81 15.50 32.03
CA ASN A 65 -17.24 15.08 33.31
C ASN A 65 -17.48 13.60 33.66
N TYR A 66 -17.95 12.81 32.69
CA TYR A 66 -18.19 11.38 32.80
C TYR A 66 -17.45 10.63 31.68
N ASP A 67 -17.29 9.31 31.85
CA ASP A 67 -16.66 8.47 30.79
C ASP A 67 -17.64 8.26 29.64
N TYR A 68 -17.44 9.02 28.57
CA TYR A 68 -18.23 8.99 27.34
C TYR A 68 -17.62 8.13 26.25
N ARG A 69 -16.46 7.51 26.51
CA ARG A 69 -15.74 6.70 25.50
C ARG A 69 -16.55 5.48 25.10
N LYS A 70 -16.53 5.17 23.82
CA LYS A 70 -17.25 4.04 23.25
C LYS A 70 -16.31 2.85 23.00
N PRO A 71 -16.74 1.63 23.28
CA PRO A 71 -15.95 0.44 22.93
C PRO A 71 -15.73 0.37 21.42
N LEU A 72 -14.49 0.08 21.00
CA LEU A 72 -14.10 -0.12 19.60
C LEU A 72 -13.14 -1.31 19.54
N THR A 73 -13.45 -2.27 18.68
CA THR A 73 -12.54 -3.37 18.35
C THR A 73 -11.75 -2.99 17.09
N LEU A 74 -10.44 -2.80 17.23
CA LEU A 74 -9.54 -2.56 16.10
C LEU A 74 -8.89 -3.88 15.69
N ILE A 75 -9.22 -4.38 14.50
CA ILE A 75 -8.64 -5.59 13.92
C ILE A 75 -7.66 -5.17 12.82
N VAL A 76 -6.38 -5.45 13.02
CA VAL A 76 -5.35 -5.25 11.99
C VAL A 76 -4.97 -6.60 11.40
N THR A 77 -5.00 -6.72 10.06
CA THR A 77 -4.82 -7.99 9.37
C THR A 77 -4.18 -7.82 7.98
N ASN A 78 -3.55 -8.89 7.49
CA ASN A 78 -3.16 -9.07 6.07
C ASN A 78 -3.99 -10.15 5.36
N SER A 79 -5.07 -10.63 6.00
CA SER A 79 -6.06 -11.58 5.46
C SER A 79 -7.44 -10.92 5.51
N TYR A 80 -7.62 -9.90 4.67
CA TYR A 80 -8.73 -8.94 4.76
C TYR A 80 -10.10 -9.59 4.57
N TYR A 81 -10.31 -10.30 3.45
CA TYR A 81 -11.58 -10.98 3.14
C TYR A 81 -11.92 -12.06 4.16
N LYS A 82 -10.95 -12.89 4.53
CA LYS A 82 -11.12 -13.91 5.57
C LYS A 82 -11.57 -13.28 6.88
N ARG A 83 -10.99 -12.14 7.27
CA ARG A 83 -11.32 -11.47 8.51
C ARG A 83 -12.70 -10.83 8.48
N ILE A 84 -13.10 -10.23 7.36
CA ILE A 84 -14.46 -9.71 7.18
C ILE A 84 -15.47 -10.85 7.26
N LYS A 85 -15.23 -11.97 6.56
CA LYS A 85 -16.09 -13.15 6.62
C LYS A 85 -16.27 -13.65 8.05
N GLN A 86 -15.18 -13.85 8.78
CA GLN A 86 -15.23 -14.29 10.18
C GLN A 86 -16.01 -13.31 11.07
N THR A 87 -15.87 -12.00 10.83
CA THR A 87 -16.62 -10.99 11.57
C THR A 87 -18.11 -11.07 11.24
N LEU A 88 -18.48 -11.21 9.97
CA LEU A 88 -19.88 -11.38 9.54
C LEU A 88 -20.48 -12.69 10.04
N ASP A 89 -19.71 -13.79 10.05
CA ASP A 89 -20.13 -15.08 10.62
C ASP A 89 -20.38 -14.97 12.13
N GLY A 90 -19.56 -14.20 12.85
CA GLY A 90 -19.78 -13.87 14.26
C GLY A 90 -21.02 -13.01 14.50
N LEU A 91 -21.47 -12.28 13.49
CA LEU A 91 -22.67 -11.42 13.51
C LEU A 91 -23.86 -12.06 12.77
N LYS A 92 -23.90 -13.39 12.65
CA LYS A 92 -24.98 -14.10 11.93
C LYS A 92 -26.38 -13.78 12.46
N ASP A 93 -26.50 -13.56 13.77
CA ASP A 93 -27.75 -13.26 14.47
C ASP A 93 -28.09 -11.75 14.45
N SER A 94 -27.18 -10.91 13.97
CA SER A 94 -27.42 -9.48 13.81
C SER A 94 -28.41 -9.20 12.68
N LYS A 95 -29.46 -8.45 13.03
CA LYS A 95 -30.52 -8.07 12.09
C LYS A 95 -30.13 -6.89 11.21
N LYS A 96 -29.18 -6.07 11.65
CA LYS A 96 -28.71 -4.85 10.93
C LYS A 96 -27.20 -4.71 11.10
N ILE A 97 -26.50 -4.75 10.01
CA ILE A 97 -25.04 -4.53 9.94
C ILE A 97 -24.82 -3.33 9.02
N CYS A 98 -24.09 -2.31 9.50
CA CYS A 98 -23.76 -1.10 8.77
C CYS A 98 -22.25 -1.06 8.49
N ILE A 99 -21.84 -1.22 7.24
CA ILE A 99 -20.45 -1.30 6.79
C ILE A 99 -20.05 -0.01 6.11
N PHE A 100 -19.04 0.67 6.63
CA PHE A 100 -18.49 1.91 6.08
C PHE A 100 -17.21 1.61 5.30
N PHE A 101 -17.30 1.71 3.96
CA PHE A 101 -16.20 1.39 3.06
C PHE A 101 -16.21 2.29 1.81
N ASN A 102 -15.11 3.02 1.59
CA ASN A 102 -15.04 4.05 0.56
C ASN A 102 -14.51 3.55 -0.80
N VAL A 103 -14.83 2.33 -1.21
CA VAL A 103 -14.48 1.77 -2.52
C VAL A 103 -15.67 0.98 -3.08
N THR A 104 -16.34 1.52 -4.09
CA THR A 104 -17.54 0.88 -4.68
C THR A 104 -17.24 -0.45 -5.36
N ASP A 105 -16.10 -0.58 -6.05
CA ASP A 105 -15.69 -1.85 -6.64
C ASP A 105 -15.39 -2.89 -5.55
N GLY A 106 -14.70 -2.48 -4.47
CA GLY A 106 -14.46 -3.35 -3.31
C GLY A 106 -15.75 -3.75 -2.59
N ILE A 107 -16.77 -2.90 -2.54
CA ILE A 107 -18.10 -3.27 -2.01
C ILE A 107 -18.73 -4.37 -2.89
N ALA A 108 -18.67 -4.22 -4.21
CA ALA A 108 -19.18 -5.24 -5.13
C ALA A 108 -18.43 -6.56 -4.96
N ASP A 109 -17.09 -6.52 -4.86
CA ASP A 109 -16.28 -7.71 -4.61
C ASP A 109 -16.62 -8.39 -3.28
N LEU A 110 -16.91 -7.63 -2.22
CA LEU A 110 -17.36 -8.19 -0.94
C LEU A 110 -18.73 -8.86 -1.06
N ILE A 111 -19.68 -8.24 -1.76
CA ILE A 111 -21.01 -8.82 -1.98
C ILE A 111 -20.90 -10.13 -2.75
N ASP A 112 -20.12 -10.16 -3.84
CA ASP A 112 -19.96 -11.32 -4.70
C ASP A 112 -19.18 -12.45 -3.99
N ASN A 113 -18.04 -12.13 -3.37
CA ASN A 113 -17.16 -13.15 -2.76
C ASN A 113 -17.67 -13.72 -1.43
N LEU A 114 -18.55 -12.99 -0.73
CA LEU A 114 -19.11 -13.42 0.54
C LEU A 114 -20.59 -13.86 0.43
N ASP A 115 -21.13 -13.96 -0.79
CA ASP A 115 -22.50 -14.35 -1.10
C ASP A 115 -23.56 -13.58 -0.29
N ILE A 116 -23.36 -12.24 -0.18
CA ILE A 116 -24.28 -11.39 0.60
C ILE A 116 -25.54 -11.13 -0.22
N THR A 117 -26.67 -11.69 0.17
CA THR A 117 -27.94 -11.64 -0.58
C THR A 117 -28.89 -10.52 -0.12
N ASP A 118 -28.98 -10.25 1.18
CA ASP A 118 -29.82 -9.16 1.75
C ASP A 118 -28.95 -7.94 2.06
N TYR A 119 -28.81 -7.07 1.06
CA TYR A 119 -27.96 -5.88 1.17
C TYR A 119 -28.56 -4.63 0.51
N LYS A 120 -28.06 -3.45 0.93
CA LYS A 120 -28.18 -2.16 0.24
C LYS A 120 -26.81 -1.46 0.20
N VAL A 121 -26.56 -0.71 -0.89
CA VAL A 121 -25.34 0.09 -1.05
C VAL A 121 -25.73 1.56 -1.18
N PHE A 122 -25.21 2.40 -0.30
CA PHE A 122 -25.42 3.84 -0.31
C PHE A 122 -24.16 4.56 -0.77
N CYS A 123 -24.22 5.18 -1.94
CA CYS A 123 -23.05 5.80 -2.60
C CYS A 123 -23.45 7.03 -3.42
N SER A 124 -22.53 7.64 -4.17
CA SER A 124 -22.91 8.73 -5.09
C SER A 124 -23.77 8.21 -6.25
N GLU A 125 -24.57 9.06 -6.87
CA GLU A 125 -25.40 8.71 -8.02
C GLU A 125 -24.58 8.08 -9.16
N LYS A 126 -23.41 8.65 -9.46
CA LYS A 126 -22.47 8.08 -10.45
C LYS A 126 -22.02 6.68 -10.09
N SER A 127 -21.70 6.46 -8.81
CA SER A 127 -21.29 5.14 -8.31
C SER A 127 -22.43 4.15 -8.31
N ALA A 128 -23.65 4.57 -7.95
CA ALA A 128 -24.84 3.73 -8.00
C ALA A 128 -25.12 3.24 -9.43
N LYS A 129 -25.08 4.16 -10.42
CA LYS A 129 -25.21 3.80 -11.84
C LYS A 129 -24.12 2.79 -12.31
N LYS A 130 -22.87 2.93 -11.82
CA LYS A 130 -21.79 2.00 -12.11
C LYS A 130 -22.04 0.62 -11.52
N LEU A 131 -22.47 0.55 -10.26
CA LEU A 131 -22.78 -0.70 -9.55
C LEU A 131 -23.94 -1.46 -10.20
N ILE A 132 -25.01 -0.75 -10.57
CA ILE A 132 -26.17 -1.34 -11.27
C ILE A 132 -25.75 -1.97 -12.61
N LYS A 133 -24.87 -1.30 -13.37
CA LYS A 133 -24.30 -1.87 -14.60
C LYS A 133 -23.47 -3.14 -14.36
N ARG A 134 -22.91 -3.30 -13.18
CA ARG A 134 -22.16 -4.49 -12.75
C ARG A 134 -23.07 -5.61 -12.20
N GLY A 135 -24.38 -5.37 -12.07
CA GLY A 135 -25.34 -6.34 -11.54
C GLY A 135 -25.70 -6.13 -10.05
N ILE A 136 -25.13 -5.13 -9.38
CA ILE A 136 -25.46 -4.76 -8.00
C ILE A 136 -26.67 -3.83 -8.03
N ASN A 137 -27.88 -4.41 -8.05
CA ASN A 137 -29.11 -3.64 -8.28
C ASN A 137 -29.58 -2.82 -7.09
N ASN A 138 -29.19 -3.17 -5.85
CA ASN A 138 -29.60 -2.49 -4.63
C ASN A 138 -28.65 -1.33 -4.26
N ALA A 139 -28.28 -0.50 -5.23
CA ALA A 139 -27.42 0.67 -5.05
C ALA A 139 -28.22 1.98 -5.16
N TYR A 140 -28.08 2.87 -4.17
CA TYR A 140 -28.89 4.08 -4.00
C TYR A 140 -28.01 5.30 -3.72
N SER A 141 -28.43 6.47 -4.19
CA SER A 141 -27.76 7.74 -3.92
C SER A 141 -28.23 8.43 -2.62
N GLU A 142 -29.31 7.94 -2.04
CA GLU A 142 -29.90 8.41 -0.79
C GLU A 142 -30.26 7.22 0.10
N ILE A 143 -30.36 7.45 1.42
CA ILE A 143 -30.76 6.38 2.34
C ILE A 143 -32.22 6.04 2.11
N THR A 144 -32.47 4.76 1.85
CA THR A 144 -33.83 4.22 1.66
C THR A 144 -34.14 3.22 2.77
N TYR A 145 -35.31 3.36 3.36
CA TYR A 145 -35.81 2.48 4.41
C TYR A 145 -36.87 1.50 3.89
N PRO A 146 -37.07 0.32 4.53
CA PRO A 146 -36.24 -0.20 5.64
C PRO A 146 -34.82 -0.52 5.19
N LEU A 147 -33.87 -0.47 6.13
CA LEU A 147 -32.52 -0.94 5.88
C LEU A 147 -32.49 -2.46 5.65
N ALA A 148 -31.64 -2.94 4.77
CA ALA A 148 -31.36 -4.37 4.60
C ALA A 148 -30.63 -4.96 5.83
N ARG A 149 -30.39 -6.26 5.84
CA ARG A 149 -29.56 -6.87 6.89
C ARG A 149 -28.13 -6.32 6.83
N VAL A 150 -27.54 -6.18 5.62
CA VAL A 150 -26.21 -5.61 5.43
C VAL A 150 -26.33 -4.32 4.61
N ASN A 151 -25.78 -3.23 5.12
CA ASN A 151 -25.88 -1.92 4.49
C ASN A 151 -24.48 -1.33 4.33
N PHE A 152 -24.07 -1.06 3.09
CA PHE A 152 -22.80 -0.44 2.77
C PHE A 152 -22.92 1.05 2.59
N PHE A 153 -22.01 1.82 3.19
CA PHE A 153 -21.98 3.28 3.12
C PHE A 153 -20.61 3.75 2.63
N THR A 154 -20.58 4.54 1.57
CA THR A 154 -19.36 5.22 1.12
C THR A 154 -19.15 6.52 1.89
N CYS A 155 -17.99 7.18 1.70
CA CYS A 155 -17.61 8.39 2.45
C CYS A 155 -18.63 9.53 2.39
N ARG A 156 -19.50 9.58 1.39
CA ARG A 156 -20.63 10.53 1.31
C ARG A 156 -21.52 10.46 2.55
N PHE A 157 -21.60 9.31 3.19
CA PHE A 157 -22.47 9.03 4.33
C PHE A 157 -21.74 9.01 5.68
N TYR A 158 -20.46 9.39 5.71
CA TYR A 158 -19.69 9.46 6.96
C TYR A 158 -20.05 10.66 7.81
N SER A 159 -20.56 11.73 7.20
CA SER A 159 -20.92 12.98 7.87
C SER A 159 -22.20 13.61 7.32
N ALA A 160 -22.70 14.62 7.99
CA ALA A 160 -23.80 15.52 7.57
C ALA A 160 -25.19 14.86 7.40
N LEU A 161 -25.42 13.68 7.94
CA LEU A 161 -26.73 13.02 7.97
C LEU A 161 -26.88 12.21 9.27
N ASP A 162 -28.11 11.84 9.59
CA ASP A 162 -28.42 10.96 10.71
C ASP A 162 -29.09 9.68 10.21
N ILE A 163 -28.67 8.54 10.76
CA ILE A 163 -29.30 7.24 10.52
C ILE A 163 -30.21 6.96 11.72
N THR A 164 -31.51 7.16 11.54
CA THR A 164 -32.47 7.17 12.65
C THR A 164 -33.48 6.03 12.62
N ASN A 165 -33.79 5.51 11.44
CA ASN A 165 -34.81 4.50 11.26
C ASN A 165 -34.20 3.13 10.97
N TYR A 166 -33.91 2.37 12.00
CA TYR A 166 -33.47 0.99 11.92
C TYR A 166 -34.45 0.00 12.59
N ASP A 167 -35.74 0.35 12.57
CA ASP A 167 -36.84 -0.50 13.01
C ASP A 167 -36.73 -0.99 14.48
N GLY A 168 -36.20 -0.11 15.36
CA GLY A 168 -35.94 -0.46 16.76
C GLY A 168 -34.78 -1.44 17.00
N VAL A 169 -34.09 -1.86 15.95
CA VAL A 169 -32.96 -2.78 16.02
C VAL A 169 -31.65 -1.98 16.04
N LYS A 170 -30.83 -2.18 17.07
CA LYS A 170 -29.50 -1.57 17.14
C LYS A 170 -28.56 -2.23 16.13
N PRO A 171 -27.90 -1.47 15.25
CA PRO A 171 -26.99 -2.05 14.27
C PRO A 171 -25.64 -2.43 14.87
N ASP A 172 -24.94 -3.33 14.22
CA ASP A 172 -23.52 -3.54 14.37
C ASP A 172 -22.78 -2.71 13.31
N ILE A 173 -21.77 -1.94 13.70
CA ILE A 173 -21.03 -1.03 12.83
C ILE A 173 -19.67 -1.62 12.51
N ILE A 174 -19.36 -1.70 11.22
CA ILE A 174 -18.06 -2.14 10.74
C ILE A 174 -17.45 -1.03 9.87
N MET A 175 -16.28 -0.57 10.24
CA MET A 175 -15.46 0.32 9.42
C MET A 175 -14.39 -0.50 8.69
N LEU A 176 -14.19 -0.27 7.41
CA LEU A 176 -13.26 -1.01 6.58
C LEU A 176 -12.19 -0.11 5.97
N THR A 177 -10.92 -0.50 6.14
CA THR A 177 -9.77 0.12 5.46
C THR A 177 -8.96 -0.95 4.75
N ASP A 178 -8.87 -0.84 3.41
CA ASP A 178 -8.01 -1.69 2.59
C ASP A 178 -6.99 -0.85 1.80
N LEU A 179 -5.79 -0.74 2.34
CA LEU A 179 -4.70 0.04 1.75
C LEU A 179 -4.09 -0.60 0.50
N ARG A 180 -4.40 -1.86 0.24
CA ARG A 180 -3.96 -2.56 -0.96
C ARG A 180 -4.80 -2.13 -2.15
N THR A 181 -6.09 -1.93 -1.91
CA THR A 181 -7.00 -1.42 -2.94
C THR A 181 -6.78 0.07 -3.14
N ALA A 182 -6.77 0.87 -2.05
CA ALA A 182 -6.65 2.32 -2.18
C ALA A 182 -6.34 3.03 -0.84
N ASN A 183 -5.43 4.01 -0.88
CA ASN A 183 -5.10 4.81 0.30
C ASN A 183 -6.30 5.65 0.80
N TRP A 184 -7.24 6.02 -0.07
CA TRP A 184 -8.43 6.78 0.34
C TRP A 184 -9.47 5.96 1.12
N THR A 185 -9.19 4.69 1.42
CA THR A 185 -9.99 3.89 2.34
C THR A 185 -9.65 4.13 3.80
N MET A 186 -8.56 4.85 4.09
CA MET A 186 -8.18 5.21 5.45
C MET A 186 -9.30 5.97 6.15
N ILE A 187 -9.54 5.61 7.40
CA ILE A 187 -10.50 6.26 8.28
C ILE A 187 -9.72 7.00 9.36
N ASP A 188 -9.85 8.32 9.41
CA ASP A 188 -9.18 9.12 10.44
C ASP A 188 -9.83 8.90 11.82
N PRO A 189 -9.07 8.41 12.82
CA PRO A 189 -9.56 8.22 14.19
C PRO A 189 -10.10 9.49 14.84
N PHE A 190 -9.57 10.66 14.47
CA PHE A 190 -9.93 11.95 15.07
C PHE A 190 -11.15 12.62 14.42
N THR A 191 -11.51 12.19 13.22
CA THR A 191 -12.61 12.82 12.47
C THR A 191 -13.62 11.78 12.01
N GLU A 192 -13.30 10.96 11.03
CA GLU A 192 -14.26 10.10 10.34
C GLU A 192 -14.81 8.98 11.22
N ALA A 193 -13.94 8.33 12.03
CA ALA A 193 -14.42 7.30 12.95
C ALA A 193 -15.44 7.87 13.96
N ILE A 194 -15.18 9.08 14.46
CA ILE A 194 -16.10 9.79 15.37
C ILE A 194 -17.39 10.15 14.64
N GLN A 195 -17.28 10.66 13.41
CA GLN A 195 -18.43 11.03 12.58
C GLN A 195 -19.29 9.81 12.24
N ILE A 196 -18.70 8.70 11.82
CA ILE A 196 -19.39 7.45 11.50
C ILE A 196 -20.18 6.98 12.73
N GLN A 197 -19.52 6.88 13.89
CA GLN A 197 -20.17 6.47 15.13
C GLN A 197 -21.34 7.43 15.49
N GLY A 198 -21.15 8.74 15.28
CA GLY A 198 -22.14 9.76 15.57
C GLY A 198 -23.31 9.83 14.59
N ARG A 199 -23.35 9.02 13.50
CA ARG A 199 -24.50 8.96 12.57
C ARG A 199 -25.70 8.26 13.19
N PHE A 200 -25.46 7.35 14.14
CA PHE A 200 -26.51 6.60 14.82
C PHE A 200 -26.98 7.39 16.04
N ARG A 201 -28.11 8.08 15.93
CA ARG A 201 -28.59 8.96 16.99
C ARG A 201 -29.33 8.18 18.07
N LYS A 202 -29.05 8.55 19.31
CA LYS A 202 -29.74 8.03 20.49
C LYS A 202 -31.21 8.44 20.46
N ARG A 203 -32.12 7.51 20.75
CA ARG A 203 -33.50 7.80 21.11
C ARG A 203 -33.59 8.10 22.62
N GLU A 204 -34.59 8.80 23.06
CA GLU A 204 -34.68 9.35 24.43
C GLU A 204 -34.51 8.27 25.51
N ASP A 205 -34.94 7.02 25.25
CA ASP A 205 -34.98 5.94 26.23
C ASP A 205 -33.87 4.88 26.04
N GLU A 206 -32.86 5.12 25.20
CA GLU A 206 -31.84 4.13 24.87
C GLU A 206 -30.46 4.44 25.50
N GLU A 207 -29.82 3.44 26.15
CA GLU A 207 -28.47 3.60 26.70
C GLU A 207 -27.38 3.60 25.58
N ALA A 208 -27.57 2.82 24.53
CA ALA A 208 -26.65 2.71 23.41
C ALA A 208 -27.38 2.84 22.06
N THR A 209 -26.71 3.37 21.04
CA THR A 209 -27.26 3.59 19.71
C THR A 209 -26.90 2.47 18.71
N TYR A 210 -25.97 1.59 19.06
CA TYR A 210 -25.52 0.42 18.29
C TYR A 210 -25.04 -0.67 19.25
N ASN A 211 -24.90 -1.91 18.73
CA ASN A 211 -24.45 -3.08 19.52
C ASN A 211 -22.93 -3.14 19.60
N SER A 212 -22.25 -3.04 18.46
CA SER A 212 -20.80 -3.11 18.37
C SER A 212 -20.25 -2.12 17.37
N LEU A 213 -18.95 -1.79 17.56
CA LEU A 213 -18.19 -0.97 16.63
C LEU A 213 -16.84 -1.65 16.38
N THR A 214 -16.61 -2.05 15.15
CA THR A 214 -15.38 -2.75 14.72
C THR A 214 -14.72 -1.99 13.58
N HIS A 215 -13.40 -1.82 13.64
CA HIS A 215 -12.60 -1.35 12.50
C HIS A 215 -11.68 -2.46 12.04
N ILE A 216 -11.87 -2.96 10.83
CA ILE A 216 -10.99 -3.94 10.18
C ILE A 216 -10.09 -3.18 9.21
N SER A 217 -8.79 -3.28 9.40
CA SER A 217 -7.82 -2.51 8.65
C SER A 217 -6.63 -3.35 8.21
N THR A 218 -6.18 -3.12 7.00
CA THR A 218 -4.81 -3.43 6.59
C THR A 218 -3.88 -2.28 6.97
N ILE A 219 -2.58 -2.51 7.01
CA ILE A 219 -1.53 -1.51 7.21
C ILE A 219 -0.53 -1.56 6.06
N ASN A 220 0.21 -0.48 5.87
CA ASN A 220 1.29 -0.45 4.89
C ASN A 220 2.50 0.31 5.49
N PRO A 221 3.56 -0.41 5.93
CA PRO A 221 4.76 0.21 6.50
C PRO A 221 5.50 1.16 5.56
N ASP A 222 5.32 0.96 4.24
CA ASP A 222 6.03 1.69 3.20
C ASP A 222 5.32 2.99 2.77
N ILE A 223 4.21 3.35 3.42
CA ILE A 223 3.53 4.61 3.14
C ILE A 223 4.50 5.78 3.35
N LYS A 224 4.68 6.57 2.31
CA LYS A 224 5.43 7.82 2.40
C LYS A 224 4.62 8.84 3.17
N VAL A 225 5.25 9.45 4.18
CA VAL A 225 4.68 10.52 4.99
C VAL A 225 5.59 11.73 4.84
N ARG A 226 5.02 12.85 4.42
CA ARG A 226 5.75 14.11 4.24
C ARG A 226 5.65 14.97 5.50
N SER A 227 6.74 15.67 5.78
CA SER A 227 6.75 16.72 6.82
C SER A 227 6.00 17.96 6.34
N LYS A 228 5.74 18.89 7.26
CA LYS A 228 5.14 20.19 6.91
C LYS A 228 6.03 20.97 5.94
N GLU A 229 7.33 20.91 6.13
CA GLU A 229 8.34 21.53 5.28
C GLU A 229 8.32 20.92 3.86
N GLU A 230 8.26 19.60 3.77
CA GLU A 230 8.17 18.91 2.48
C GLU A 230 6.85 19.21 1.73
N ILE A 231 5.75 19.38 2.47
CA ILE A 231 4.48 19.84 1.89
C ILE A 231 4.62 21.28 1.37
N GLY A 232 5.26 22.17 2.14
CA GLY A 232 5.55 23.54 1.73
C GLY A 232 6.35 23.58 0.42
N ILE A 233 7.46 22.83 0.35
CA ILE A 233 8.28 22.71 -0.87
C ILE A 233 7.44 22.19 -2.05
N LYS A 234 6.59 21.20 -1.82
CA LYS A 234 5.70 20.65 -2.87
C LYS A 234 4.71 21.69 -3.39
N VAL A 235 4.13 22.49 -2.50
CA VAL A 235 3.20 23.58 -2.87
C VAL A 235 3.92 24.65 -3.66
N GLU A 236 5.11 25.11 -3.23
CA GLU A 236 5.94 26.03 -3.97
C GLU A 236 6.29 25.50 -5.36
N GLN A 237 6.59 24.21 -5.48
CA GLN A 237 6.88 23.60 -6.77
C GLN A 237 5.65 23.58 -7.68
N PHE A 238 4.45 23.35 -7.13
CA PHE A 238 3.21 23.44 -7.91
C PHE A 238 2.96 24.85 -8.42
N ILE A 239 3.20 25.88 -7.59
CA ILE A 239 3.11 27.28 -7.99
C ILE A 239 4.05 27.58 -9.17
N LYS A 240 5.34 27.25 -9.02
CA LYS A 240 6.36 27.48 -10.06
C LYS A 240 6.04 26.74 -11.36
N ASN A 241 5.58 25.50 -11.28
CA ASN A 241 5.20 24.72 -12.45
C ASN A 241 4.00 25.34 -13.16
N HIS A 242 2.97 25.75 -12.40
CA HIS A 242 1.81 26.43 -12.96
C HIS A 242 2.19 27.74 -13.66
N GLU A 243 2.96 28.59 -13.02
CA GLU A 243 3.44 29.85 -13.64
C GLU A 243 4.22 29.59 -14.93
N THR A 244 5.06 28.55 -14.95
CA THR A 244 5.84 28.16 -16.12
C THR A 244 4.94 27.72 -17.28
N LEU A 245 3.99 26.83 -16.98
CA LEU A 245 3.03 26.36 -17.99
C LEU A 245 2.12 27.49 -18.48
N GLN A 246 1.70 28.40 -17.59
CA GLN A 246 0.88 29.55 -17.96
C GLN A 246 1.64 30.48 -18.91
N LYS A 247 2.94 30.75 -18.65
CA LYS A 247 3.80 31.53 -19.57
C LYS A 247 3.96 30.83 -20.92
N GLN A 248 4.15 29.51 -20.92
CA GLN A 248 4.24 28.72 -22.16
C GLN A 248 2.92 28.72 -22.93
N HIS A 249 1.78 28.62 -22.27
CA HIS A 249 0.46 28.72 -22.88
C HIS A 249 0.24 30.07 -23.55
N ASN A 250 0.58 31.17 -22.86
CA ASN A 250 0.42 32.54 -23.39
C ASN A 250 1.34 32.81 -24.57
N ASN A 251 2.51 32.20 -24.64
CA ASN A 251 3.49 32.35 -25.71
C ASN A 251 3.32 31.33 -26.86
N ALA A 252 2.37 30.40 -26.75
CA ALA A 252 2.16 29.40 -27.77
C ALA A 252 1.47 29.99 -29.01
N ASN A 253 2.07 29.77 -30.17
CA ASN A 253 1.61 30.31 -31.47
C ASN A 253 0.72 29.32 -32.24
N ASN A 254 0.40 28.19 -31.67
CA ASN A 254 -0.36 27.09 -32.31
C ASN A 254 -1.40 26.57 -31.34
N ASP A 255 -2.65 26.40 -31.80
CA ASP A 255 -3.79 25.96 -31.00
C ASP A 255 -3.59 24.57 -30.43
N MET A 256 -2.97 23.65 -31.17
CA MET A 256 -2.66 22.30 -30.62
C MET A 256 -1.68 22.36 -29.44
N LYS A 257 -0.69 23.26 -29.46
CA LYS A 257 0.21 23.50 -28.34
C LYS A 257 -0.53 24.08 -27.14
N LYS A 258 -1.44 25.04 -27.38
CA LYS A 258 -2.27 25.62 -26.31
C LYS A 258 -3.16 24.56 -25.67
N GLU A 259 -3.76 23.69 -26.47
CA GLU A 259 -4.63 22.60 -25.97
C GLU A 259 -3.83 21.62 -25.11
N ALA A 260 -2.65 21.16 -25.57
CA ALA A 260 -1.78 20.27 -24.80
C ALA A 260 -1.34 20.90 -23.46
N ILE A 261 -0.91 22.19 -23.48
CA ILE A 261 -0.51 22.88 -22.26
C ILE A 261 -1.72 23.09 -21.32
N SER A 262 -2.92 23.32 -21.85
CA SER A 262 -4.14 23.43 -21.06
C SER A 262 -4.50 22.12 -20.38
N GLU A 263 -4.24 20.98 -21.02
CA GLU A 263 -4.38 19.66 -20.42
C GLU A 263 -3.37 19.43 -19.30
N ASP A 264 -2.11 19.81 -19.51
CA ASP A 264 -1.07 19.76 -18.48
C ASP A 264 -1.41 20.66 -17.28
N LEU A 265 -1.92 21.87 -17.49
CA LEU A 265 -2.37 22.78 -16.44
C LEU A 265 -3.51 22.16 -15.61
N LYS A 266 -4.49 21.53 -16.26
CA LYS A 266 -5.58 20.80 -15.56
C LYS A 266 -5.04 19.61 -14.74
N ASN A 267 -4.07 18.89 -15.29
CA ASN A 267 -3.47 17.72 -14.62
C ASN A 267 -2.61 18.10 -13.40
N LEU A 268 -2.09 19.34 -13.35
CA LEU A 268 -1.29 19.82 -12.24
C LEU A 268 -2.06 19.94 -10.92
N LYS A 269 -3.40 19.94 -10.95
CA LYS A 269 -4.29 20.11 -9.78
C LYS A 269 -3.96 21.36 -8.93
N TYR A 270 -3.31 22.35 -9.52
CA TYR A 270 -2.98 23.61 -8.84
C TYR A 270 -4.25 24.36 -8.40
N GLU A 271 -5.29 24.27 -9.22
CA GLU A 271 -6.57 24.85 -8.92
C GLU A 271 -7.21 24.31 -7.62
N ASP A 272 -6.85 23.08 -7.21
CA ASP A 272 -7.31 22.48 -5.94
C ASP A 272 -6.74 23.22 -4.71
N LEU A 273 -5.65 23.97 -4.90
CA LEU A 273 -4.99 24.75 -3.86
C LEU A 273 -5.50 26.19 -3.77
N LEU A 274 -6.36 26.63 -4.69
CA LEU A 274 -6.82 28.01 -4.76
C LEU A 274 -8.20 28.19 -4.13
N ASP A 275 -8.40 29.39 -3.59
CA ASP A 275 -9.73 29.87 -3.22
C ASP A 275 -10.51 30.45 -4.42
N ASP A 276 -11.67 31.05 -4.19
CA ASP A 276 -12.50 31.65 -5.22
C ASP A 276 -11.93 32.98 -5.78
N LYS A 277 -10.90 33.54 -5.13
CA LYS A 277 -10.17 34.72 -5.61
C LYS A 277 -8.89 34.34 -6.38
N GLY A 278 -8.56 33.07 -6.45
CA GLY A 278 -7.34 32.58 -7.07
C GLY A 278 -6.10 32.68 -6.17
N GLU A 279 -6.27 32.92 -4.88
CA GLU A 279 -5.19 32.92 -3.89
C GLU A 279 -5.04 31.53 -3.26
N ILE A 280 -3.86 31.23 -2.70
CA ILE A 280 -3.63 29.95 -2.00
C ILE A 280 -4.59 29.83 -0.82
N ASN A 281 -5.39 28.76 -0.84
CA ASN A 281 -6.35 28.45 0.19
C ASN A 281 -5.68 27.77 1.39
N PRO A 282 -5.60 28.41 2.58
CA PRO A 282 -4.98 27.80 3.75
C PRO A 282 -5.63 26.47 4.14
N PHE A 283 -6.94 26.31 3.97
CA PHE A 283 -7.63 25.05 4.26
C PHE A 283 -7.22 23.90 3.34
N ALA A 284 -6.83 24.20 2.09
CA ALA A 284 -6.29 23.18 1.20
C ALA A 284 -4.92 22.68 1.70
N ILE A 285 -4.09 23.59 2.23
CA ILE A 285 -2.80 23.23 2.85
C ILE A 285 -3.03 22.44 4.14
N ASP A 286 -3.94 22.88 5.01
CA ASP A 286 -4.31 22.15 6.23
C ASP A 286 -4.81 20.73 5.92
N ASN A 287 -5.58 20.56 4.83
CA ASN A 287 -6.00 19.24 4.36
C ASN A 287 -4.84 18.37 3.93
N LEU A 288 -3.88 18.89 3.16
CA LEU A 288 -2.68 18.13 2.79
C LEU A 288 -1.90 17.67 4.03
N GLN A 289 -1.67 18.56 5.00
CA GLN A 289 -0.98 18.21 6.25
C GLN A 289 -1.72 17.13 7.04
N ASN A 290 -3.06 17.24 7.10
CA ASN A 290 -3.88 16.27 7.78
C ASN A 290 -3.89 14.90 7.05
N GLU A 291 -3.78 14.86 5.70
CA GLU A 291 -3.60 13.62 4.94
C GLU A 291 -2.31 12.90 5.33
N GLU A 292 -1.21 13.61 5.39
CA GLU A 292 0.06 13.02 5.79
C GLU A 292 0.03 12.53 7.26
N ARG A 293 -0.67 13.26 8.14
CA ARG A 293 -0.92 12.81 9.52
C ARG A 293 -1.68 11.48 9.56
N VAL A 294 -2.72 11.33 8.75
CA VAL A 294 -3.50 10.09 8.67
C VAL A 294 -2.65 8.97 8.06
N HIS A 295 -1.86 9.23 7.02
CA HIS A 295 -0.92 8.27 6.45
C HIS A 295 0.03 7.70 7.51
N ALA A 296 0.54 8.54 8.41
CA ALA A 296 1.44 8.11 9.49
C ALA A 296 0.80 7.09 10.43
N TYR A 297 -0.50 7.14 10.66
CA TYR A 297 -1.20 6.18 11.52
C TYR A 297 -1.22 4.77 10.95
N TYR A 298 -1.30 4.65 9.63
CA TYR A 298 -1.41 3.38 8.93
C TYR A 298 -0.09 2.69 8.60
N LYS A 299 1.04 3.20 9.11
CA LYS A 299 2.34 2.53 8.97
C LYS A 299 2.49 1.28 9.82
N SER A 300 1.76 1.20 10.94
CA SER A 300 1.78 0.03 11.82
C SER A 300 0.48 -0.10 12.62
N ALA A 301 0.20 -1.31 13.10
CA ALA A 301 -0.93 -1.56 13.98
C ALA A 301 -0.86 -0.73 15.26
N GLU A 302 0.34 -0.56 15.82
CA GLU A 302 0.57 0.23 17.02
C GLU A 302 0.29 1.71 16.78
N ASN A 303 0.77 2.29 15.65
CA ASN A 303 0.51 3.69 15.32
C ASN A 303 -1.00 3.98 15.20
N LEU A 304 -1.74 3.08 14.56
CA LEU A 304 -3.19 3.24 14.39
C LEU A 304 -3.92 3.10 15.74
N TYR A 305 -3.51 2.14 16.57
CA TYR A 305 -4.02 1.96 17.92
C TYR A 305 -3.79 3.22 18.79
N GLN A 306 -2.57 3.74 18.79
CA GLN A 306 -2.21 4.96 19.52
C GLN A 306 -2.98 6.20 19.01
N ALA A 307 -3.26 6.27 17.70
CA ALA A 307 -4.07 7.34 17.14
C ALA A 307 -5.52 7.29 17.69
N TYR A 308 -6.12 6.11 17.73
CA TYR A 308 -7.44 5.92 18.35
C TYR A 308 -7.45 6.26 19.86
N GLN A 309 -6.44 5.85 20.61
CA GLN A 309 -6.32 6.20 22.02
C GLN A 309 -6.21 7.71 22.24
N ARG A 310 -5.37 8.39 21.45
CA ARG A 310 -5.19 9.85 21.53
C ARG A 310 -6.43 10.63 21.11
N ALA A 311 -7.28 10.07 20.25
CA ALA A 311 -8.57 10.69 19.91
C ALA A 311 -9.48 10.83 21.15
N GLY A 312 -9.32 9.98 22.17
CA GLY A 312 -9.97 10.12 23.47
C GLY A 312 -11.47 9.79 23.50
N ILE A 313 -12.03 9.31 22.38
CA ILE A 313 -13.47 9.02 22.22
C ILE A 313 -13.75 7.52 22.34
N PHE A 314 -12.72 6.67 22.17
CA PHE A 314 -12.88 5.23 22.11
C PHE A 314 -12.11 4.51 23.22
N LYS A 315 -12.72 3.43 23.75
CA LYS A 315 -12.05 2.37 24.50
C LYS A 315 -11.64 1.29 23.50
N VAL A 316 -10.37 1.31 23.08
CA VAL A 316 -9.92 0.49 21.98
C VAL A 316 -9.35 -0.84 22.46
N THR A 317 -9.84 -1.93 21.88
CA THR A 317 -9.24 -3.27 21.99
C THR A 317 -8.54 -3.58 20.68
N LEU A 318 -7.21 -3.72 20.70
CA LEU A 318 -6.42 -4.08 19.52
C LEU A 318 -6.32 -5.60 19.34
N ASN A 319 -6.76 -6.08 18.20
CA ASN A 319 -6.58 -7.45 17.72
C ASN A 319 -5.65 -7.42 16.48
N ASN A 320 -4.36 -7.59 16.69
CA ASN A 320 -3.42 -7.70 15.58
C ASN A 320 -3.32 -9.16 15.12
N VAL A 321 -3.97 -9.48 14.00
CA VAL A 321 -4.13 -10.84 13.46
C VAL A 321 -3.52 -10.93 12.08
N THR A 322 -2.20 -10.79 12.02
CA THR A 322 -1.41 -10.95 10.78
C THR A 322 -0.99 -12.41 10.62
N GLU A 323 -1.15 -12.94 9.42
CA GLU A 323 -0.64 -14.25 8.99
C GLU A 323 0.71 -14.06 8.28
N CYS A 324 1.56 -15.09 8.26
CA CYS A 324 2.88 -15.03 7.62
C CYS A 324 2.77 -14.73 6.11
N VAL A 325 1.83 -15.41 5.45
CA VAL A 325 1.37 -15.13 4.09
C VAL A 325 -0.15 -15.19 4.13
N GLY A 326 -0.79 -14.05 4.00
CA GLY A 326 -2.26 -13.95 3.98
C GLY A 326 -2.84 -14.34 2.62
N GLU A 327 -4.13 -14.67 2.60
CA GLU A 327 -4.87 -14.91 1.35
C GLU A 327 -4.80 -13.71 0.41
N ASP A 328 -4.87 -12.53 0.99
CA ASP A 328 -4.78 -11.26 0.28
C ASP A 328 -3.42 -11.02 -0.37
N ASP A 329 -2.34 -11.52 0.25
CA ASP A 329 -0.99 -11.44 -0.34
C ASP A 329 -0.91 -12.28 -1.61
N ILE A 330 -1.56 -13.44 -1.60
CA ILE A 330 -1.66 -14.34 -2.78
C ILE A 330 -2.56 -13.72 -3.86
N GLU A 331 -3.67 -13.12 -3.48
CA GLU A 331 -4.56 -12.46 -4.44
C GLU A 331 -3.88 -11.28 -5.13
N ARG A 332 -3.17 -10.41 -4.38
CA ARG A 332 -2.34 -9.34 -4.95
C ARG A 332 -1.31 -9.87 -5.94
N LEU A 333 -0.66 -10.99 -5.60
CA LEU A 333 0.30 -11.64 -6.48
C LEU A 333 -0.34 -12.09 -7.78
N ASN A 334 -1.56 -12.63 -7.73
CA ASN A 334 -2.31 -13.07 -8.90
C ASN A 334 -2.80 -11.90 -9.76
N GLN A 335 -3.17 -10.79 -9.14
CA GLN A 335 -3.68 -9.59 -9.81
C GLN A 335 -2.56 -8.71 -10.39
N ALA A 336 -1.33 -8.85 -9.92
CA ALA A 336 -0.20 -8.07 -10.41
C ALA A 336 0.07 -8.37 -11.89
N LYS A 337 -0.23 -7.41 -12.76
CA LYS A 337 -0.11 -7.55 -14.23
C LYS A 337 1.34 -7.49 -14.71
N LEU A 338 2.22 -6.82 -13.96
CA LEU A 338 3.61 -6.62 -14.32
C LEU A 338 4.49 -7.66 -13.62
N ALA A 339 5.33 -8.35 -14.38
CA ALA A 339 6.28 -9.33 -13.85
C ALA A 339 7.25 -8.76 -12.81
N ILE A 340 7.57 -7.46 -12.89
CA ILE A 340 8.36 -6.75 -11.88
C ILE A 340 7.62 -6.68 -10.54
N GLU A 341 6.33 -6.35 -10.55
CA GLU A 341 5.50 -6.31 -9.34
C GLU A 341 5.34 -7.69 -8.72
N GLN A 342 5.12 -8.72 -9.55
CA GLN A 342 5.07 -10.10 -9.08
C GLN A 342 6.38 -10.50 -8.40
N ARG A 343 7.54 -10.24 -9.01
CA ARG A 343 8.85 -10.52 -8.40
C ARG A 343 9.05 -9.78 -7.09
N LYS A 344 8.67 -8.51 -7.02
CA LYS A 344 8.73 -7.70 -5.78
C LYS A 344 7.93 -8.35 -4.67
N LEU A 345 6.66 -8.65 -4.91
CA LEU A 345 5.75 -9.24 -3.92
C LEU A 345 6.21 -10.64 -3.49
N ILE A 346 6.73 -11.45 -4.41
CA ILE A 346 7.31 -12.77 -4.09
C ILE A 346 8.50 -12.62 -3.14
N VAL A 347 9.43 -11.72 -3.43
CA VAL A 347 10.62 -11.47 -2.58
C VAL A 347 10.21 -10.97 -1.19
N GLU A 348 9.22 -10.10 -1.10
CA GLU A 348 8.68 -9.61 0.18
C GLU A 348 8.10 -10.76 1.01
N ASN A 349 7.29 -11.62 0.40
CA ASN A 349 6.71 -12.79 1.06
C ASN A 349 7.79 -13.81 1.49
N LEU A 350 8.75 -14.12 0.64
CA LEU A 350 9.87 -15.01 0.98
C LEU A 350 10.68 -14.48 2.17
N ALA A 351 10.99 -13.18 2.16
CA ALA A 351 11.71 -12.53 3.25
C ALA A 351 10.91 -12.55 4.57
N ASN A 352 9.59 -12.40 4.49
CA ASN A 352 8.71 -12.50 5.66
C ASN A 352 8.69 -13.94 6.22
N ILE A 353 8.57 -14.93 5.35
CA ILE A 353 8.63 -16.37 5.72
C ILE A 353 9.97 -16.67 6.42
N ASP A 354 11.10 -16.25 5.85
CA ASP A 354 12.42 -16.48 6.43
C ASP A 354 12.58 -15.77 7.79
N LYS A 355 12.08 -14.54 7.91
CA LYS A 355 12.07 -13.80 9.18
C LYS A 355 11.23 -14.50 10.26
N TRP A 356 10.06 -15.02 9.93
CA TRP A 356 9.22 -15.71 10.90
C TRP A 356 9.83 -17.05 11.31
N PHE A 357 10.43 -17.77 10.38
CA PHE A 357 11.15 -19.00 10.65
C PHE A 357 12.38 -18.74 11.55
N ALA A 358 13.19 -17.75 11.24
CA ALA A 358 14.36 -17.38 12.04
C ALA A 358 14.00 -16.96 13.46
N ASN A 359 12.83 -16.34 13.66
CA ASN A 359 12.33 -15.94 14.97
C ASN A 359 11.53 -17.05 15.71
N GLY A 360 11.51 -18.27 15.19
CA GLY A 360 10.79 -19.41 15.77
C GLY A 360 9.26 -19.27 15.80
N LYS A 361 8.71 -18.37 15.00
CA LYS A 361 7.25 -18.15 14.91
C LYS A 361 6.53 -19.19 14.05
N ILE A 362 7.25 -19.84 13.15
CA ILE A 362 6.74 -20.91 12.30
C ILE A 362 7.74 -22.08 12.28
N SER A 363 7.22 -23.30 12.14
CA SER A 363 8.02 -24.52 11.95
C SER A 363 8.60 -24.62 10.53
N PHE A 364 9.50 -25.57 10.33
CA PHE A 364 10.01 -25.87 8.97
C PHE A 364 8.90 -26.34 8.02
N GLU A 365 7.96 -27.15 8.51
CA GLU A 365 6.80 -27.62 7.73
C GLU A 365 5.89 -26.46 7.30
N GLU A 366 5.64 -25.52 8.21
CA GLU A 366 4.88 -24.31 7.92
C GLU A 366 5.62 -23.40 6.91
N LYS A 367 6.95 -23.28 7.03
CA LYS A 367 7.77 -22.57 6.04
C LYS A 367 7.56 -23.13 4.64
N GLU A 368 7.69 -24.46 4.47
CA GLU A 368 7.51 -25.12 3.18
C GLU A 368 6.04 -25.02 2.69
N LYS A 369 5.07 -25.08 3.58
CA LYS A 369 3.66 -24.85 3.25
C LYS A 369 3.44 -23.45 2.67
N TYR A 370 3.97 -22.40 3.32
CA TYR A 370 3.86 -21.02 2.81
C TYR A 370 4.57 -20.84 1.47
N ARG A 371 5.76 -21.40 1.30
CA ARG A 371 6.47 -21.40 0.00
C ARG A 371 5.64 -22.10 -1.08
N THR A 372 4.95 -23.17 -0.74
CA THR A 372 4.09 -23.92 -1.67
C THR A 372 2.86 -23.10 -2.11
N LEU A 373 2.27 -22.27 -1.24
CA LEU A 373 1.16 -21.38 -1.61
C LEU A 373 1.57 -20.40 -2.71
N LEU A 374 2.83 -19.95 -2.70
CA LEU A 374 3.35 -19.02 -3.70
C LEU A 374 3.65 -19.67 -5.07
N ARG A 375 3.72 -21.01 -5.17
CA ARG A 375 4.10 -21.73 -6.41
C ARG A 375 3.16 -21.50 -7.59
N LYS A 376 1.93 -21.09 -7.35
CA LYS A 376 0.93 -20.82 -8.38
C LYS A 376 1.19 -19.52 -9.15
N ILE A 377 2.08 -18.68 -8.68
CA ILE A 377 2.40 -17.38 -9.29
C ILE A 377 3.37 -17.58 -10.46
N PRO A 378 3.12 -17.01 -11.65
CA PRO A 378 3.95 -17.25 -12.84
C PRO A 378 5.44 -16.97 -12.64
N GLU A 379 5.81 -15.88 -11.97
CA GLU A 379 7.20 -15.49 -11.72
C GLU A 379 7.84 -16.20 -10.50
N PHE A 380 7.10 -17.07 -9.79
CA PHE A 380 7.56 -17.65 -8.54
C PHE A 380 8.84 -18.48 -8.70
N GLN A 381 8.84 -19.45 -9.63
CA GLN A 381 9.97 -20.39 -9.79
C GLN A 381 11.25 -19.66 -10.17
N TYR A 382 11.16 -18.67 -11.04
CA TYR A 382 12.31 -17.83 -11.40
C TYR A 382 12.80 -17.03 -10.18
N THR A 383 11.88 -16.40 -9.47
CA THR A 383 12.21 -15.50 -8.38
C THR A 383 12.76 -16.24 -7.17
N ILE A 384 12.21 -17.41 -6.81
CA ILE A 384 12.70 -18.20 -5.68
C ILE A 384 14.11 -18.74 -5.95
N ASN A 385 14.38 -19.20 -7.18
CA ASN A 385 15.71 -19.67 -7.55
C ASN A 385 16.76 -18.55 -7.43
N ALA A 386 16.42 -17.35 -7.86
CA ALA A 386 17.28 -16.18 -7.68
C ALA A 386 17.41 -15.80 -6.20
N TYR A 387 16.31 -15.79 -5.46
CA TYR A 387 16.28 -15.45 -4.03
C TYR A 387 17.16 -16.39 -3.18
N ASP A 388 17.01 -17.71 -3.39
CA ASP A 388 17.79 -18.71 -2.67
C ASP A 388 19.29 -18.62 -3.02
N LYS A 389 19.64 -18.11 -4.20
CA LYS A 389 21.01 -18.03 -4.68
C LYS A 389 21.74 -16.74 -4.31
N ILE A 390 21.12 -15.59 -4.56
CA ILE A 390 21.75 -14.28 -4.40
C ILE A 390 21.15 -13.43 -3.27
N GLY A 391 20.08 -13.91 -2.63
CA GLY A 391 19.42 -13.26 -1.50
C GLY A 391 18.56 -12.04 -1.86
N LYS A 392 17.82 -11.58 -0.85
CA LYS A 392 16.89 -10.46 -0.95
C LYS A 392 17.55 -9.17 -1.45
N ASP A 393 18.67 -8.78 -0.82
CA ASP A 393 19.28 -7.45 -1.04
C ASP A 393 19.85 -7.31 -2.47
N ALA A 394 20.38 -8.40 -3.03
CA ALA A 394 20.84 -8.41 -4.40
C ALA A 394 19.69 -8.23 -5.41
N ILE A 395 18.52 -8.82 -5.15
CA ILE A 395 17.34 -8.66 -6.01
C ILE A 395 16.76 -7.24 -5.89
N ILE A 396 16.70 -6.67 -4.69
CA ILE A 396 16.28 -5.28 -4.48
C ILE A 396 17.20 -4.32 -5.23
N SER A 397 18.52 -4.50 -5.10
CA SER A 397 19.50 -3.66 -5.82
C SER A 397 19.46 -3.82 -7.35
N ALA A 398 18.88 -4.92 -7.84
CA ALA A 398 18.57 -5.15 -9.26
C ALA A 398 17.20 -4.55 -9.67
N GLU A 399 16.54 -3.79 -8.78
CA GLU A 399 15.22 -3.18 -9.02
C GLU A 399 14.18 -4.20 -9.54
N TYR A 400 14.29 -5.45 -9.14
CA TYR A 400 13.44 -6.57 -9.59
C TYR A 400 13.44 -6.79 -11.13
N LYS A 401 14.37 -6.16 -11.87
CA LYS A 401 14.48 -6.27 -13.33
C LYS A 401 15.18 -7.56 -13.70
N LYS A 402 14.53 -8.43 -14.50
CA LYS A 402 15.04 -9.76 -14.88
C LYS A 402 16.48 -9.71 -15.40
N LYS A 403 16.79 -8.83 -16.35
CA LYS A 403 18.15 -8.71 -16.91
C LYS A 403 19.23 -8.41 -15.86
N LEU A 404 18.89 -7.58 -14.84
CA LEU A 404 19.84 -7.24 -13.78
C LEU A 404 19.97 -8.37 -12.76
N ILE A 405 18.88 -9.06 -12.45
CA ILE A 405 18.88 -10.26 -11.60
C ILE A 405 19.74 -11.36 -12.27
N ASP A 406 19.51 -11.65 -13.56
CA ASP A 406 20.27 -12.64 -14.31
C ASP A 406 21.77 -12.31 -14.37
N ARG A 407 22.13 -11.02 -14.42
CA ARG A 407 23.52 -10.58 -14.34
C ARG A 407 24.12 -10.91 -12.98
N LYS A 408 23.43 -10.56 -11.88
CA LYS A 408 23.89 -10.84 -10.51
C LYS A 408 23.98 -12.34 -10.21
N VAL A 409 23.04 -13.12 -10.71
CA VAL A 409 23.09 -14.60 -10.62
C VAL A 409 24.33 -15.13 -11.34
N ARG A 410 24.62 -14.65 -12.55
CA ARG A 410 25.84 -15.05 -13.28
C ARG A 410 27.12 -14.62 -12.57
N GLU A 411 27.17 -13.43 -12.00
CA GLU A 411 28.32 -12.96 -11.20
C GLU A 411 28.53 -13.86 -9.98
N PHE A 412 27.46 -14.26 -9.31
CA PHE A 412 27.50 -15.20 -8.18
C PHE A 412 28.01 -16.59 -8.62
N ASP A 413 27.47 -17.14 -9.70
CA ASP A 413 27.90 -18.45 -10.26
C ASP A 413 29.34 -18.43 -10.68
N GLN A 414 29.78 -17.34 -11.29
CA GLN A 414 31.20 -17.19 -11.66
C GLN A 414 32.12 -17.13 -10.43
N SER A 415 31.66 -16.46 -9.34
CA SER A 415 32.41 -16.42 -8.08
C SER A 415 32.48 -17.80 -7.41
N GLU A 416 31.37 -18.51 -7.35
CA GLU A 416 31.33 -19.89 -6.80
C GLU A 416 32.14 -20.85 -7.64
N ASP A 417 31.99 -20.82 -8.96
CA ASP A 417 32.81 -21.57 -9.89
C ASP A 417 34.31 -21.25 -9.73
N TYR A 418 34.67 -19.99 -9.51
CA TYR A 418 36.04 -19.58 -9.27
C TYR A 418 36.60 -20.25 -8.00
N GLN A 419 35.84 -20.19 -6.88
CA GLN A 419 36.25 -20.83 -5.63
C GLN A 419 36.37 -22.34 -5.79
N LYS A 420 35.45 -23.03 -6.45
CA LYS A 420 35.50 -24.46 -6.75
C LYS A 420 36.72 -24.78 -7.59
N ARG A 421 36.97 -24.05 -8.67
CA ARG A 421 38.14 -24.27 -9.57
C ARG A 421 39.47 -24.21 -8.83
N TYR A 422 39.61 -23.39 -7.82
CA TYR A 422 40.84 -23.22 -7.05
C TYR A 422 40.79 -23.88 -5.67
N SER A 423 39.81 -24.73 -5.41
CA SER A 423 39.78 -25.57 -4.21
C SER A 423 40.96 -26.54 -4.18
N SER A 424 41.36 -26.98 -2.98
CA SER A 424 42.45 -27.95 -2.81
C SER A 424 42.19 -29.27 -3.54
N GLU A 425 40.92 -29.70 -3.55
CA GLU A 425 40.44 -30.90 -4.23
C GLU A 425 40.68 -30.82 -5.74
N ILE A 426 40.19 -29.79 -6.41
CA ILE A 426 40.34 -29.60 -7.86
C ILE A 426 41.82 -29.40 -8.25
N LYS A 427 42.55 -28.64 -7.44
CA LYS A 427 44.00 -28.48 -7.65
C LYS A 427 44.73 -29.81 -7.63
N ASN A 428 44.40 -30.69 -6.70
CA ASN A 428 44.99 -32.03 -6.62
C ASN A 428 44.60 -32.91 -7.81
N LEU A 429 43.31 -32.96 -8.16
CA LEU A 429 42.82 -33.72 -9.32
C LEU A 429 43.51 -33.26 -10.62
N ILE A 430 43.68 -31.97 -10.82
CA ILE A 430 44.36 -31.43 -12.00
C ILE A 430 45.85 -31.71 -11.94
N LYS A 431 46.49 -31.64 -10.76
CA LYS A 431 47.91 -31.98 -10.60
C LYS A 431 48.18 -33.44 -10.94
N GLU A 432 47.33 -34.34 -10.49
CA GLU A 432 47.44 -35.78 -10.76
C GLU A 432 47.15 -36.15 -12.22
N ALA A 433 46.23 -35.44 -12.87
CA ALA A 433 45.81 -35.70 -14.25
C ALA A 433 46.88 -35.37 -15.30
N PHE A 434 47.89 -34.55 -14.95
CA PHE A 434 48.85 -34.02 -15.92
C PHE A 434 50.30 -34.16 -15.45
N PRO A 435 51.09 -35.03 -16.11
CA PRO A 435 52.53 -35.22 -15.80
C PRO A 435 53.30 -33.94 -16.17
N LEU A 436 54.33 -33.67 -15.37
CA LEU A 436 55.28 -32.58 -15.63
C LEU A 436 56.35 -33.00 -16.69
N ASN A 437 56.89 -32.00 -17.35
CA ASN A 437 57.97 -32.11 -18.35
C ASN A 437 57.64 -32.88 -19.64
N GLU A 438 56.33 -33.15 -19.88
CA GLU A 438 55.86 -33.82 -21.10
C GLU A 438 55.09 -32.81 -21.99
N TYR A 439 55.14 -33.09 -23.31
CA TYR A 439 54.30 -32.36 -24.28
C TYR A 439 52.98 -33.07 -24.41
N ILE A 440 51.91 -32.39 -24.03
CA ILE A 440 50.53 -32.89 -24.08
C ILE A 440 49.73 -32.09 -25.11
N ASN A 441 48.96 -32.78 -25.95
CA ASN A 441 48.12 -32.15 -26.95
C ASN A 441 47.06 -31.27 -26.29
N LYS A 442 46.89 -30.06 -26.81
CA LYS A 442 45.96 -29.03 -26.26
C LYS A 442 44.51 -29.51 -26.21
N ASN A 443 44.07 -30.36 -27.16
CA ASN A 443 42.72 -30.91 -27.16
C ASN A 443 42.51 -31.94 -26.04
N ILE A 444 43.55 -32.80 -25.78
CA ILE A 444 43.53 -33.75 -24.68
C ILE A 444 43.48 -33.00 -23.32
N ILE A 445 44.29 -31.96 -23.20
CA ILE A 445 44.27 -31.09 -22.01
C ILE A 445 42.87 -30.50 -21.79
N LYS A 446 42.28 -29.89 -22.83
CA LYS A 446 40.96 -29.34 -22.77
C LYS A 446 39.90 -30.35 -22.31
N GLN A 447 39.93 -31.57 -22.93
CA GLN A 447 38.95 -32.61 -22.61
C GLN A 447 39.09 -33.09 -21.16
N LYS A 448 40.28 -33.39 -20.70
CA LYS A 448 40.52 -33.83 -19.32
C LYS A 448 40.08 -32.79 -18.28
N ILE A 449 40.35 -31.50 -18.52
CA ILE A 449 39.89 -30.44 -17.62
C ILE A 449 38.38 -30.34 -17.68
N MET A 450 37.74 -30.46 -18.84
CA MET A 450 36.29 -30.49 -18.96
C MET A 450 35.67 -31.61 -18.15
N ASP A 451 36.24 -32.82 -18.22
CA ASP A 451 35.73 -33.97 -17.48
C ASP A 451 35.85 -33.77 -15.97
N ILE A 452 37.01 -33.26 -15.49
CA ILE A 452 37.21 -32.93 -14.07
C ILE A 452 36.21 -31.86 -13.62
N TYR A 453 36.03 -30.81 -14.40
CA TYR A 453 35.09 -29.73 -14.05
C TYR A 453 33.63 -30.22 -14.01
N TYR A 454 33.24 -31.01 -15.02
CA TYR A 454 31.89 -31.56 -15.12
C TYR A 454 31.56 -32.48 -13.93
N GLN A 455 32.48 -33.39 -13.58
CA GLN A 455 32.33 -34.31 -12.45
C GLN A 455 32.19 -33.58 -11.09
N ASN A 456 32.76 -32.37 -10.99
CA ASN A 456 32.76 -31.57 -9.77
C ASN A 456 31.80 -30.37 -9.81
N GLY A 457 30.85 -30.35 -10.76
CA GLY A 457 29.81 -29.34 -10.85
C GLY A 457 30.34 -27.92 -11.13
N ILE A 458 31.44 -27.80 -11.85
CA ILE A 458 32.06 -26.55 -12.27
C ILE A 458 31.57 -26.21 -13.67
N MET A 459 30.84 -25.09 -13.83
CA MET A 459 30.22 -24.71 -15.11
C MET A 459 31.06 -23.76 -15.95
N SER A 460 32.27 -23.43 -15.51
CA SER A 460 33.18 -22.53 -16.22
C SER A 460 33.60 -23.10 -17.59
N LYS A 461 33.63 -22.22 -18.61
CA LYS A 461 34.07 -22.57 -19.95
C LYS A 461 35.54 -23.01 -19.95
N VAL A 462 35.81 -24.23 -20.39
CA VAL A 462 37.15 -24.74 -20.55
C VAL A 462 37.66 -24.46 -21.96
N THR A 463 38.86 -23.90 -22.04
CA THR A 463 39.61 -23.67 -23.28
C THR A 463 40.92 -24.43 -23.23
N GLN A 464 41.62 -24.55 -24.36
CA GLN A 464 42.95 -25.11 -24.41
C GLN A 464 43.96 -24.39 -23.49
N ASN A 465 43.74 -23.11 -23.23
CA ASN A 465 44.58 -22.28 -22.37
C ASN A 465 44.22 -22.38 -20.88
N THR A 466 43.14 -23.03 -20.49
CA THR A 466 42.70 -23.16 -19.08
C THR A 466 43.79 -23.80 -18.21
N ILE A 467 44.61 -24.71 -18.77
CA ILE A 467 45.74 -25.33 -18.08
C ILE A 467 46.76 -24.31 -17.56
N LYS A 468 46.97 -23.20 -18.26
CA LYS A 468 47.90 -22.13 -17.85
C LYS A 468 47.51 -21.49 -16.52
N SER A 469 46.27 -21.67 -16.05
CA SER A 469 45.85 -21.24 -14.71
C SER A 469 46.45 -22.11 -13.61
N TYR A 470 46.79 -23.34 -13.90
CA TYR A 470 47.31 -24.34 -12.95
C TYR A 470 48.81 -24.64 -13.10
N PHE A 471 49.36 -24.53 -14.33
CA PHE A 471 50.74 -24.84 -14.62
C PHE A 471 51.45 -23.68 -15.34
N GLU A 472 52.74 -23.59 -15.11
CA GLU A 472 53.65 -22.90 -16.02
C GLU A 472 53.83 -23.77 -17.26
N CYS A 473 53.56 -23.21 -18.46
CA CYS A 473 53.54 -23.97 -19.70
C CYS A 473 54.45 -23.35 -20.73
N LYS A 474 55.18 -24.21 -21.47
CA LYS A 474 55.91 -23.82 -22.70
C LYS A 474 55.15 -24.35 -23.92
N GLU A 475 54.79 -23.46 -24.83
CA GLU A 475 54.07 -23.83 -26.05
C GLU A 475 55.05 -24.36 -27.11
N SER A 476 54.66 -25.43 -27.78
CA SER A 476 55.42 -25.95 -28.90
C SER A 476 55.12 -25.16 -30.18
N GLY A 477 56.11 -24.63 -30.87
CA GLY A 477 55.89 -23.93 -32.14
C GLY A 477 55.61 -24.88 -33.35
N LYS A 478 55.75 -26.18 -33.21
CA LYS A 478 55.61 -27.18 -34.31
C LYS A 478 54.43 -28.13 -34.13
N ILE A 479 54.02 -28.37 -32.91
CA ILE A 479 52.96 -29.31 -32.54
C ILE A 479 51.92 -28.57 -31.64
N ASN A 480 50.61 -28.85 -31.83
CA ASN A 480 49.52 -28.25 -31.02
C ASN A 480 49.53 -28.80 -29.59
N SER A 481 50.59 -28.49 -28.82
CA SER A 481 50.84 -29.04 -27.50
C SER A 481 51.44 -28.03 -26.53
N PHE A 482 51.22 -28.26 -25.23
CA PHE A 482 51.91 -27.59 -24.13
C PHE A 482 52.88 -28.54 -23.43
N LYS A 483 54.06 -28.07 -23.08
CA LYS A 483 54.96 -28.73 -22.09
C LYS A 483 54.67 -28.10 -20.73
N LEU A 484 54.20 -28.91 -19.77
CA LEU A 484 53.92 -28.46 -18.41
C LEU A 484 55.22 -28.47 -17.60
N ILE A 485 55.62 -27.33 -17.08
CA ILE A 485 56.92 -27.14 -16.44
C ILE A 485 56.81 -27.25 -14.93
N LYS A 486 55.84 -26.54 -14.34
CA LYS A 486 55.67 -26.43 -12.90
C LYS A 486 54.20 -26.21 -12.55
N PHE A 487 53.75 -26.86 -11.47
CA PHE A 487 52.45 -26.57 -10.89
C PHE A 487 52.53 -25.25 -10.08
N LYS A 488 51.52 -24.40 -10.20
CA LYS A 488 51.55 -23.04 -9.67
C LYS A 488 51.11 -22.91 -8.22
N PHE A 489 50.53 -23.96 -7.64
CA PHE A 489 49.98 -23.95 -6.31
C PHE A 489 50.71 -24.90 -5.35
#